data_8f3fbacab5078c3827515390d00e858a
#
_entry.id   8f3fbacab5078c3827515390d00e858a
#
_cell.length_a   1.000
_cell.length_b   1.000
_cell.length_c   1.000
_cell.angle_alpha   90.00
_cell.angle_beta   90.00
_cell.angle_gamma   90.00
#
_symmetry.space_group_name_H-M   'P 1'
#
loop_
_entity.id
_entity.type
_entity.pdbx_description
1 polymer ?
#
loop_
_entity_poly.entity_id
_entity_poly.type
_entity_poly.pdbx_seq_one_letter_code
_entity_poly.pdbx_strand_id
1 'polypeptide(L)'
;MIKRKVQVKKVNPICLQFLNHSNLDRKFTFPKFGLTPLTIWKISLTIIFGFLFTIPTFGETKDSKKTELYRYNKLTLQNHPVRNPRSLPIEFVPEGSDLIYSTELKSERGYFETRESFLLFTHTFKKKQMEVYYESIFQSLYWKILQEEITENKTVMMVESQNKKVITIQIEALENGSKIKLFYKNSGS
;
A
#
# COMPACT_ATOMS: atom_id res chain seq x y z
N MET A 1 -2.09 -15.94 44.28
CA MET A 1 -2.24 -16.92 43.18
C MET A 1 -3.54 -16.60 42.44
N ILE A 2 -3.47 -15.74 41.42
CA ILE A 2 -4.66 -15.23 40.71
C ILE A 2 -4.72 -15.92 39.37
N LYS A 3 -5.66 -16.84 39.18
CA LYS A 3 -5.93 -17.52 37.88
C LYS A 3 -6.75 -16.57 37.02
N ARG A 4 -6.15 -16.00 35.96
CA ARG A 4 -6.86 -15.32 34.88
C ARG A 4 -7.41 -16.34 33.89
N LYS A 5 -8.73 -16.41 33.76
CA LYS A 5 -9.41 -17.17 32.72
C LYS A 5 -9.24 -16.43 31.38
N VAL A 6 -8.57 -17.07 30.42
CA VAL A 6 -8.52 -16.62 29.03
C VAL A 6 -9.82 -17.06 28.37
N GLN A 7 -10.64 -16.09 27.97
CA GLN A 7 -11.83 -16.33 27.14
C GLN A 7 -11.38 -16.46 25.68
N VAL A 8 -11.44 -17.65 25.13
CA VAL A 8 -11.26 -17.91 23.71
C VAL A 8 -12.56 -17.56 22.99
N LYS A 9 -12.56 -16.45 22.25
CA LYS A 9 -13.67 -16.10 21.34
C LYS A 9 -13.64 -17.05 20.14
N LYS A 10 -14.72 -17.82 19.98
CA LYS A 10 -14.99 -18.63 18.77
C LYS A 10 -15.06 -17.71 17.54
N VAL A 11 -14.20 -17.96 16.57
CA VAL A 11 -14.25 -17.35 15.24
C VAL A 11 -15.32 -18.08 14.43
N ASN A 12 -16.32 -17.34 13.96
CA ASN A 12 -17.34 -17.84 13.05
C ASN A 12 -16.75 -18.07 11.65
N PRO A 13 -16.97 -19.21 11.02
CA PRO A 13 -16.56 -19.46 9.64
C PRO A 13 -17.66 -18.98 8.67
N ILE A 14 -17.65 -17.69 8.33
CA ILE A 14 -18.47 -17.15 7.25
C ILE A 14 -17.54 -16.33 6.36
N CYS A 15 -16.85 -17.00 5.45
CA CYS A 15 -16.28 -16.37 4.26
C CYS A 15 -15.79 -17.41 3.24
N LEU A 16 -16.72 -18.22 2.74
CA LEU A 16 -16.46 -19.13 1.59
C LEU A 16 -17.76 -19.32 0.80
N GLN A 17 -18.25 -18.26 0.17
CA GLN A 17 -19.28 -18.34 -0.87
C GLN A 17 -19.28 -17.06 -1.71
N PHE A 18 -18.28 -16.86 -2.55
CA PHE A 18 -18.37 -15.97 -3.72
C PHE A 18 -17.42 -16.48 -4.81
N LEU A 19 -17.76 -17.62 -5.39
CA LEU A 19 -17.27 -18.05 -6.71
C LEU A 19 -18.24 -19.10 -7.24
N ASN A 20 -19.29 -18.64 -7.94
CA ASN A 20 -19.95 -19.36 -9.03
C ASN A 20 -21.23 -18.63 -9.43
N HIS A 21 -21.13 -17.76 -10.40
CA HIS A 21 -22.22 -17.48 -11.35
C HIS A 21 -21.63 -16.93 -12.64
N SER A 22 -21.08 -17.83 -13.42
CA SER A 22 -20.89 -17.67 -14.86
C SER A 22 -22.10 -18.33 -15.53
N ASN A 23 -23.12 -17.56 -15.86
CA ASN A 23 -24.12 -17.93 -16.87
C ASN A 23 -24.89 -16.67 -17.25
N LEU A 24 -24.44 -16.03 -18.30
CA LEU A 24 -25.21 -15.03 -19.03
C LEU A 24 -25.06 -15.30 -20.53
N ASP A 25 -25.71 -16.39 -20.99
CA ASP A 25 -26.07 -16.55 -22.39
C ASP A 25 -27.10 -15.50 -22.77
N ARG A 26 -26.65 -14.29 -23.12
CA ARG A 26 -27.49 -13.33 -23.84
C ARG A 26 -27.34 -13.59 -25.33
N LYS A 27 -28.30 -14.30 -25.90
CA LYS A 27 -28.52 -14.33 -27.34
C LYS A 27 -28.83 -12.92 -27.81
N PHE A 28 -27.84 -12.24 -28.40
CA PHE A 28 -28.05 -10.99 -29.12
C PHE A 28 -28.71 -11.29 -30.44
N THR A 29 -30.02 -11.08 -30.55
CA THR A 29 -30.75 -11.03 -31.82
C THR A 29 -30.50 -9.66 -32.46
N PHE A 30 -29.71 -9.61 -33.51
CA PHE A 30 -29.51 -8.43 -34.32
C PHE A 30 -30.79 -8.13 -35.14
N PRO A 31 -31.32 -6.88 -35.10
CA PRO A 31 -32.41 -6.49 -36.01
C PRO A 31 -31.89 -6.47 -37.46
N LYS A 32 -32.60 -7.14 -38.34
CA LYS A 32 -32.32 -7.11 -39.79
C LYS A 32 -32.69 -5.71 -40.35
N PHE A 33 -31.74 -4.79 -40.31
CA PHE A 33 -31.86 -3.54 -41.08
C PHE A 33 -31.46 -3.82 -42.52
N GLY A 34 -32.45 -3.70 -43.44
CA GLY A 34 -32.24 -3.82 -44.89
C GLY A 34 -31.52 -2.60 -45.46
N LEU A 35 -30.25 -2.46 -45.17
CA LEU A 35 -29.38 -1.42 -45.73
C LEU A 35 -28.67 -1.99 -46.97
N THR A 36 -28.72 -1.27 -48.10
CA THR A 36 -28.04 -1.64 -49.33
C THR A 36 -26.49 -1.56 -49.13
N PRO A 37 -25.72 -2.40 -49.83
CA PRO A 37 -24.24 -2.47 -49.60
C PRO A 37 -23.51 -1.13 -49.85
N LEU A 38 -24.05 -0.24 -50.66
CA LEU A 38 -23.49 1.09 -50.94
C LEU A 38 -23.60 2.07 -49.76
N THR A 39 -24.66 1.97 -48.95
CA THR A 39 -24.85 2.83 -47.78
C THR A 39 -23.97 2.40 -46.60
N ILE A 40 -23.71 1.09 -46.45
CA ILE A 40 -22.84 0.57 -45.41
C ILE A 40 -21.39 1.04 -45.61
N TRP A 41 -20.90 1.11 -46.86
CA TRP A 41 -19.53 1.56 -47.12
C TRP A 41 -19.32 3.05 -46.79
N LYS A 42 -20.30 3.91 -47.09
CA LYS A 42 -20.20 5.35 -46.77
C LYS A 42 -20.23 5.59 -45.24
N ILE A 43 -21.02 4.84 -44.49
CA ILE A 43 -21.11 4.95 -43.03
C ILE A 43 -19.81 4.43 -42.39
N SER A 44 -19.27 3.32 -42.89
CA SER A 44 -17.99 2.75 -42.39
C SER A 44 -16.80 3.69 -42.58
N LEU A 45 -16.72 4.38 -43.74
CA LEU A 45 -15.63 5.32 -44.01
C LEU A 45 -15.71 6.57 -43.12
N THR A 46 -16.90 7.05 -42.78
CA THR A 46 -17.09 8.21 -41.90
C THR A 46 -16.75 7.89 -40.44
N ILE A 47 -17.04 6.66 -39.98
CA ILE A 47 -16.69 6.21 -38.63
C ILE A 47 -15.18 6.03 -38.47
N ILE A 48 -14.49 5.48 -39.47
CA ILE A 48 -13.02 5.30 -39.44
C ILE A 48 -12.31 6.65 -39.44
N PHE A 49 -12.80 7.64 -40.21
CA PHE A 49 -12.20 8.98 -40.24
C PHE A 49 -12.49 9.78 -38.96
N GLY A 50 -13.63 9.57 -38.29
CA GLY A 50 -13.96 10.17 -37.01
C GLY A 50 -13.11 9.66 -35.85
N PHE A 51 -12.71 8.38 -35.87
CA PHE A 51 -11.86 7.78 -34.83
C PHE A 51 -10.40 8.19 -34.91
N LEU A 52 -9.91 8.64 -36.07
CA LEU A 52 -8.52 9.10 -36.23
C LEU A 52 -8.26 10.50 -35.64
N PHE A 53 -9.30 11.30 -35.35
CA PHE A 53 -9.16 12.64 -34.78
C PHE A 53 -9.45 12.78 -33.29
N THR A 54 -9.93 11.72 -32.63
CA THR A 54 -10.17 11.72 -31.18
C THR A 54 -9.21 10.77 -30.45
N ILE A 55 -7.90 10.99 -30.60
CA ILE A 55 -6.98 10.51 -29.61
C ILE A 55 -7.00 11.59 -28.50
N PRO A 56 -7.66 11.34 -27.33
CA PRO A 56 -7.48 12.21 -26.21
C PRO A 56 -5.98 12.07 -25.85
N THR A 57 -5.21 13.12 -26.10
CA THR A 57 -3.91 13.28 -25.45
C THR A 57 -4.16 13.40 -23.96
N PHE A 58 -4.34 12.27 -23.28
CA PHE A 58 -4.17 12.17 -21.83
C PHE A 58 -2.69 12.38 -21.52
N GLY A 59 -2.25 13.61 -21.72
CA GLY A 59 -1.07 14.12 -21.08
C GLY A 59 -1.40 14.38 -19.62
N GLU A 60 -1.56 13.32 -18.82
CA GLU A 60 -1.39 13.43 -17.38
C GLU A 60 0.07 13.83 -17.17
N THR A 61 0.32 15.14 -17.11
CA THR A 61 1.53 15.66 -16.48
C THR A 61 1.44 15.28 -15.01
N LYS A 62 1.86 14.06 -14.71
CA LYS A 62 2.15 13.63 -13.36
C LYS A 62 3.25 14.59 -12.92
N ASP A 63 2.91 15.62 -12.13
CA ASP A 63 3.89 16.47 -11.49
C ASP A 63 4.89 15.55 -10.81
N SER A 64 6.04 15.36 -11.46
CA SER A 64 7.11 14.53 -10.92
C SER A 64 7.65 15.29 -9.71
N LYS A 65 7.13 14.94 -8.52
CA LYS A 65 7.62 15.46 -7.26
C LYS A 65 9.13 15.27 -7.25
N LYS A 66 9.86 16.38 -7.29
CA LYS A 66 11.33 16.36 -7.38
C LYS A 66 11.88 15.68 -6.13
N THR A 67 12.60 14.59 -6.30
CA THR A 67 13.31 13.93 -5.21
C THR A 67 14.50 14.79 -4.79
N GLU A 68 14.54 15.17 -3.52
CA GLU A 68 15.64 15.91 -2.92
C GLU A 68 16.37 15.01 -1.93
N LEU A 69 17.68 14.91 -2.08
CA LEU A 69 18.54 14.06 -1.28
C LEU A 69 19.59 14.90 -0.54
N TYR A 70 19.58 14.86 0.79
CA TYR A 70 20.56 15.49 1.64
C TYR A 70 21.37 14.42 2.39
N ARG A 71 22.67 14.47 2.35
CA ARG A 71 23.57 13.55 3.04
C ARG A 71 24.48 14.31 4.00
N TYR A 72 24.44 13.88 5.25
CA TYR A 72 25.33 14.33 6.30
C TYR A 72 26.06 13.11 6.82
N ASN A 73 27.36 13.05 6.86
CA ASN A 73 28.15 11.96 7.44
C ASN A 73 27.42 10.59 7.57
N LYS A 74 26.63 10.38 8.64
CA LYS A 74 25.89 9.15 8.95
C LYS A 74 24.37 9.26 8.79
N LEU A 75 23.87 10.44 8.42
CA LEU A 75 22.47 10.74 8.25
C LEU A 75 22.13 11.00 6.78
N THR A 76 21.14 10.31 6.26
CA THR A 76 20.58 10.55 4.94
C THR A 76 19.12 11.00 5.10
N LEU A 77 18.75 12.10 4.46
CA LEU A 77 17.39 12.63 4.40
C LEU A 77 16.93 12.65 2.94
N GLN A 78 15.70 12.22 2.68
CA GLN A 78 15.11 12.24 1.33
C GLN A 78 13.68 12.77 1.37
N ASN A 79 13.42 13.80 0.58
CA ASN A 79 12.07 14.23 0.25
C ASN A 79 11.59 13.50 -1.00
N HIS A 80 10.39 12.98 -1.00
CA HIS A 80 9.80 12.18 -2.07
C HIS A 80 10.76 11.08 -2.58
N PRO A 81 11.18 10.15 -1.70
CA PRO A 81 12.11 9.11 -2.08
C PRO A 81 11.49 8.19 -3.14
N VAL A 82 12.28 7.78 -4.13
CA VAL A 82 11.85 6.82 -5.16
C VAL A 82 11.77 5.40 -4.62
N ARG A 83 12.50 5.12 -3.53
CA ARG A 83 12.62 3.78 -2.92
C ARG A 83 12.56 3.87 -1.41
N ASN A 84 12.13 2.77 -0.80
CA ASN A 84 12.17 2.61 0.65
C ASN A 84 13.61 2.69 1.17
N PRO A 85 13.80 3.13 2.44
CA PRO A 85 15.08 3.01 3.13
C PRO A 85 15.59 1.57 3.07
N ARG A 86 16.88 1.39 2.81
CA ARG A 86 17.48 0.03 2.65
C ARG A 86 17.41 -0.82 3.90
N SER A 87 17.39 -0.18 5.06
CA SER A 87 17.31 -0.86 6.35
C SER A 87 15.90 -1.38 6.66
N LEU A 88 14.85 -0.77 6.09
CA LEU A 88 13.45 -1.14 6.34
C LEU A 88 13.08 -2.37 5.50
N PRO A 89 12.48 -3.43 6.10
CA PRO A 89 11.96 -4.56 5.34
C PRO A 89 10.88 -4.10 4.34
N ILE A 90 10.96 -4.62 3.11
CA ILE A 90 10.12 -4.18 2.01
C ILE A 90 8.63 -4.48 2.24
N GLU A 91 8.34 -5.53 2.97
CA GLU A 91 6.99 -6.01 3.27
C GLU A 91 6.17 -5.00 4.09
N PHE A 92 6.83 -4.07 4.79
CA PHE A 92 6.15 -3.07 5.61
C PHE A 92 5.59 -1.89 4.80
N VAL A 93 5.88 -1.82 3.51
CA VAL A 93 5.39 -0.75 2.62
C VAL A 93 4.55 -1.37 1.52
N PRO A 94 3.22 -1.23 1.55
CA PRO A 94 2.35 -1.78 0.53
C PRO A 94 2.64 -1.16 -0.84
N GLU A 95 2.43 -1.95 -1.90
CA GLU A 95 2.55 -1.46 -3.27
C GLU A 95 1.57 -0.32 -3.53
N GLY A 96 1.97 0.66 -4.34
CA GLY A 96 1.15 1.84 -4.63
C GLY A 96 1.20 2.93 -3.54
N SER A 97 2.09 2.80 -2.54
CA SER A 97 2.33 3.85 -1.55
C SER A 97 3.00 5.08 -2.17
N ASP A 98 2.50 6.29 -1.85
CA ASP A 98 3.14 7.56 -2.19
C ASP A 98 4.13 7.95 -1.08
N LEU A 99 5.42 7.80 -1.35
CA LEU A 99 6.49 8.06 -0.39
C LEU A 99 6.73 9.58 -0.27
N ILE A 100 6.59 10.12 0.93
CA ILE A 100 6.69 11.56 1.18
C ILE A 100 8.08 11.93 1.70
N TYR A 101 8.57 11.19 2.69
CA TYR A 101 9.81 11.54 3.38
C TYR A 101 10.46 10.31 3.98
N SER A 102 11.78 10.23 3.92
CA SER A 102 12.54 9.19 4.60
C SER A 102 13.82 9.70 5.23
N THR A 103 14.23 9.06 6.32
CA THR A 103 15.55 9.24 6.91
C THR A 103 16.22 7.90 7.19
N GLU A 104 17.53 7.84 7.06
CA GLU A 104 18.36 6.75 7.52
C GLU A 104 19.51 7.30 8.34
N LEU A 105 19.63 6.82 9.57
CA LEU A 105 20.74 7.12 10.47
C LEU A 105 21.55 5.85 10.71
N LYS A 106 22.85 5.91 10.46
CA LYS A 106 23.80 4.89 10.80
C LYS A 106 24.59 5.35 12.01
N SER A 107 24.54 4.61 13.11
CA SER A 107 25.28 4.89 14.33
C SER A 107 26.20 3.72 14.65
N GLU A 108 27.47 4.01 14.90
CA GLU A 108 28.47 3.05 15.30
C GLU A 108 28.86 3.34 16.75
N ARG A 109 28.71 2.34 17.61
CA ARG A 109 29.16 2.39 19.02
C ARG A 109 30.07 1.19 19.28
N GLY A 110 31.35 1.44 19.20
CA GLY A 110 32.35 0.37 19.32
C GLY A 110 32.22 -0.64 18.19
N TYR A 111 32.00 -1.91 18.51
CA TYR A 111 31.82 -3.00 17.54
C TYR A 111 30.38 -3.13 17.01
N PHE A 112 29.43 -2.37 17.54
CA PHE A 112 28.02 -2.49 17.16
C PHE A 112 27.62 -1.37 16.20
N GLU A 113 27.02 -1.77 15.10
CA GLU A 113 26.37 -0.86 14.15
C GLU A 113 24.86 -0.87 14.39
N THR A 114 24.27 0.29 14.69
CA THR A 114 22.82 0.45 14.72
C THR A 114 22.37 1.22 13.51
N ARG A 115 21.26 0.78 12.89
CA ARG A 115 20.60 1.49 11.80
C ARG A 115 19.21 1.84 12.25
N GLU A 116 18.89 3.12 12.17
CA GLU A 116 17.54 3.63 12.41
C GLU A 116 17.03 4.24 11.13
N SER A 117 15.81 3.93 10.77
CA SER A 117 15.15 4.55 9.63
C SER A 117 13.74 5.00 9.98
N PHE A 118 13.37 6.11 9.39
CA PHE A 118 12.02 6.65 9.43
C PHE A 118 11.49 6.76 8.01
N LEU A 119 10.24 6.38 7.81
CA LEU A 119 9.55 6.52 6.54
C LEU A 119 8.15 7.09 6.77
N LEU A 120 7.81 8.11 6.01
CA LEU A 120 6.49 8.70 5.95
C LEU A 120 5.91 8.48 4.55
N PHE A 121 4.73 7.92 4.47
CA PHE A 121 4.01 7.71 3.21
C PHE A 121 2.50 7.79 3.38
N THR A 122 1.78 7.93 2.27
CA THR A 122 0.33 7.81 2.21
C THR A 122 -0.07 6.63 1.34
N HIS A 123 -1.24 6.07 1.62
CA HIS A 123 -1.82 4.98 0.85
C HIS A 123 -3.33 5.15 0.75
N THR A 124 -3.93 4.61 -0.32
CA THR A 124 -5.38 4.65 -0.55
C THR A 124 -6.18 3.76 0.41
N PHE A 125 -5.54 2.79 1.06
CA PHE A 125 -6.20 1.98 2.09
C PHE A 125 -6.65 2.86 3.25
N LYS A 126 -7.90 2.67 3.68
CA LYS A 126 -8.40 3.29 4.90
C LYS A 126 -7.69 2.70 6.13
N LYS A 127 -7.69 3.44 7.24
CA LYS A 127 -7.05 3.06 8.51
C LYS A 127 -7.27 1.58 8.86
N LYS A 128 -8.53 1.11 8.84
CA LYS A 128 -8.86 -0.28 9.20
C LYS A 128 -8.28 -1.33 8.23
N GLN A 129 -8.22 -1.02 6.94
CA GLN A 129 -7.60 -1.91 5.96
C GLN A 129 -6.08 -1.98 6.16
N MET A 130 -5.47 -0.85 6.54
CA MET A 130 -4.05 -0.80 6.86
C MET A 130 -3.71 -1.58 8.14
N GLU A 131 -4.57 -1.54 9.15
CA GLU A 131 -4.44 -2.36 10.36
C GLU A 131 -4.42 -3.86 10.02
N VAL A 132 -5.40 -4.32 9.24
CA VAL A 132 -5.47 -5.72 8.78
C VAL A 132 -4.24 -6.11 7.95
N TYR A 133 -3.76 -5.21 7.08
CA TYR A 133 -2.54 -5.43 6.31
C TYR A 133 -1.34 -5.69 7.24
N TYR A 134 -1.12 -4.84 8.25
CA TYR A 134 -0.01 -5.01 9.18
C TYR A 134 -0.17 -6.25 10.06
N GLU A 135 -1.37 -6.56 10.54
CA GLU A 135 -1.63 -7.80 11.26
C GLU A 135 -1.21 -9.04 10.44
N SER A 136 -1.53 -9.05 9.14
CA SER A 136 -1.13 -10.14 8.25
C SER A 136 0.39 -10.24 8.09
N ILE A 137 1.08 -9.10 8.00
CA ILE A 137 2.56 -9.04 7.95
C ILE A 137 3.17 -9.59 9.24
N PHE A 138 2.66 -9.15 10.41
CA PHE A 138 3.17 -9.63 11.69
C PHE A 138 3.03 -11.15 11.83
N GLN A 139 1.90 -11.71 11.41
CA GLN A 139 1.67 -13.15 11.42
C GLN A 139 2.62 -13.88 10.48
N SER A 140 2.78 -13.39 9.24
CA SER A 140 3.61 -14.04 8.21
C SER A 140 5.10 -14.01 8.55
N LEU A 141 5.57 -12.94 9.18
CA LEU A 141 6.97 -12.74 9.55
C LEU A 141 7.29 -13.12 11.01
N TYR A 142 6.30 -13.64 11.74
CA TYR A 142 6.43 -14.01 13.16
C TYR A 142 6.90 -12.86 14.04
N TRP A 143 6.39 -11.63 13.77
CA TRP A 143 6.65 -10.48 14.61
C TRP A 143 5.67 -10.43 15.78
N LYS A 144 6.18 -10.07 16.95
CA LYS A 144 5.40 -9.98 18.18
C LYS A 144 4.99 -8.54 18.45
N ILE A 145 3.70 -8.30 18.68
CA ILE A 145 3.20 -7.01 19.14
C ILE A 145 3.64 -6.82 20.59
N LEU A 146 4.40 -5.77 20.88
CA LEU A 146 4.83 -5.37 22.21
C LEU A 146 3.83 -4.40 22.85
N GLN A 147 3.34 -3.46 22.05
CA GLN A 147 2.41 -2.42 22.47
C GLN A 147 1.48 -2.06 21.33
N GLU A 148 0.22 -1.79 21.66
CA GLU A 148 -0.78 -1.33 20.73
C GLU A 148 -1.69 -0.32 21.39
N GLU A 149 -1.98 0.77 20.69
CA GLU A 149 -2.92 1.80 21.06
C GLU A 149 -3.80 2.13 19.87
N ILE A 150 -5.10 1.89 19.99
CA ILE A 150 -6.08 2.12 18.93
C ILE A 150 -7.04 3.21 19.39
N THR A 151 -7.10 4.29 18.61
CA THR A 151 -8.10 5.36 18.73
C THR A 151 -8.91 5.45 17.44
N GLU A 152 -9.96 6.26 17.44
CA GLU A 152 -10.81 6.42 16.25
C GLU A 152 -10.00 6.87 15.01
N ASN A 153 -9.14 7.87 15.16
CA ASN A 153 -8.41 8.48 14.06
C ASN A 153 -6.97 7.99 13.90
N LYS A 154 -6.45 7.27 14.89
CA LYS A 154 -5.03 6.89 14.94
C LYS A 154 -4.86 5.52 15.57
N THR A 155 -3.93 4.73 15.01
CA THR A 155 -3.43 3.50 15.61
C THR A 155 -1.91 3.55 15.70
N VAL A 156 -1.37 3.16 16.85
CA VAL A 156 0.08 3.03 17.06
C VAL A 156 0.37 1.60 17.50
N MET A 157 1.29 0.94 16.81
CA MET A 157 1.74 -0.41 17.10
C MET A 157 3.25 -0.42 17.23
N MET A 158 3.77 -1.07 18.26
CA MET A 158 5.18 -1.39 18.39
C MET A 158 5.35 -2.90 18.32
N VAL A 159 6.17 -3.36 17.39
CA VAL A 159 6.37 -4.79 17.13
C VAL A 159 7.87 -5.14 17.14
N GLU A 160 8.18 -6.35 17.57
CA GLU A 160 9.54 -6.88 17.66
C GLU A 160 9.65 -8.18 16.86
N SER A 161 10.73 -8.29 16.07
CA SER A 161 11.08 -9.55 15.38
C SER A 161 11.81 -10.51 16.34
N GLN A 162 11.95 -11.76 15.91
CA GLN A 162 12.76 -12.77 16.62
C GLN A 162 14.22 -12.32 16.82
N ASN A 163 14.77 -11.52 15.91
CA ASN A 163 16.13 -10.99 15.95
C ASN A 163 16.22 -9.62 16.66
N LYS A 164 15.28 -9.30 17.55
CA LYS A 164 15.28 -8.06 18.33
C LYS A 164 15.23 -6.76 17.52
N LYS A 165 14.83 -6.83 16.26
CA LYS A 165 14.53 -5.65 15.46
C LYS A 165 13.17 -5.10 15.88
N VAL A 166 13.06 -3.79 16.02
CA VAL A 166 11.82 -3.13 16.47
C VAL A 166 11.29 -2.21 15.39
N ILE A 167 10.01 -2.28 15.13
CA ILE A 167 9.27 -1.31 14.30
C ILE A 167 8.16 -0.68 15.13
N THR A 168 8.08 0.64 15.07
CA THR A 168 6.90 1.39 15.52
C THR A 168 6.16 1.89 14.29
N ILE A 169 4.88 1.57 14.22
CA ILE A 169 3.96 1.91 13.12
C ILE A 169 2.90 2.83 13.68
N GLN A 170 2.74 3.99 13.07
CA GLN A 170 1.64 4.91 13.35
C GLN A 170 0.79 5.06 12.09
N ILE A 171 -0.51 4.76 12.19
CA ILE A 171 -1.50 4.87 11.13
C ILE A 171 -2.44 6.01 11.50
N GLU A 172 -2.56 7.02 10.67
CA GLU A 172 -3.50 8.13 10.82
C GLU A 172 -4.56 8.04 9.72
N ALA A 173 -5.83 8.16 10.07
CA ALA A 173 -6.93 8.20 9.10
C ALA A 173 -6.89 9.51 8.30
N LEU A 174 -7.08 9.41 6.99
CA LEU A 174 -7.32 10.53 6.08
C LEU A 174 -8.70 10.34 5.41
N GLU A 175 -9.25 11.40 4.83
CA GLU A 175 -10.52 11.34 4.09
C GLU A 175 -10.45 10.29 2.95
N ASN A 176 -9.35 10.30 2.18
CA ASN A 176 -9.13 9.43 1.03
C ASN A 176 -7.98 8.44 1.25
N GLY A 177 -7.96 7.76 2.40
CA GLY A 177 -6.92 6.77 2.67
C GLY A 177 -6.35 6.84 4.07
N SER A 178 -5.05 6.63 4.19
CA SER A 178 -4.30 6.72 5.44
C SER A 178 -2.89 7.28 5.25
N LYS A 179 -2.36 7.89 6.31
CA LYS A 179 -0.99 8.36 6.42
C LYS A 179 -0.25 7.49 7.41
N ILE A 180 0.88 6.96 7.01
CA ILE A 180 1.65 6.01 7.78
C ILE A 180 3.03 6.58 8.09
N LYS A 181 3.44 6.40 9.36
CA LYS A 181 4.79 6.69 9.83
C LYS A 181 5.39 5.38 10.35
N LEU A 182 6.48 4.97 9.76
CA LEU A 182 7.28 3.82 10.20
C LEU A 182 8.56 4.32 10.85
N PHE A 183 8.85 3.86 12.04
CA PHE A 183 10.14 4.02 12.69
C PHE A 183 10.74 2.64 12.94
N TYR A 184 11.86 2.36 12.30
CA TYR A 184 12.55 1.08 12.38
C TYR A 184 13.91 1.23 13.03
N LYS A 185 14.19 0.35 13.98
CA LYS A 185 15.49 0.24 14.62
C LYS A 185 16.03 -1.17 14.51
N ASN A 186 17.20 -1.29 13.92
CA ASN A 186 17.99 -2.50 13.87
C ASN A 186 19.22 -2.31 14.76
N SER A 187 19.25 -3.00 15.89
CA SER A 187 20.46 -3.12 16.70
C SER A 187 21.29 -4.23 16.06
N GLY A 188 22.39 -3.88 15.39
CA GLY A 188 23.29 -4.85 14.79
C GLY A 188 23.78 -5.87 15.82
N SER A 189 23.72 -7.12 15.46
CA SER A 189 24.38 -8.23 16.15
C SER A 189 25.83 -8.30 15.73
#